data_ee2cdd5e344548118971860ab3376848
#
_entry.id   ee2cdd5e344548118971860ab3376848
#
_cell.length_a   1.000
_cell.length_b   1.000
_cell.length_c   1.000
_cell.angle_alpha   90.00
_cell.angle_beta   90.00
_cell.angle_gamma   90.00
#
_symmetry.space_group_name_H-M   'P 1'
#
loop_
_entity.id
_entity.type
_entity.pdbx_description
1 polymer ?
#
loop_
_entity_poly.entity_id
_entity_poly.type
_entity_poly.pdbx_seq_one_letter_code
_entity_poly.pdbx_strand_id
1 'polypeptide(L)'
;MELAEICRHDNLTNVISIIYKWEIISILNENIKVDKRFLRGLNWIKKLKGNHMLYLLKDSEDLETACQRFLVNNSEIKILQDYLNIKKILNTNQKNFNHFSPSSWTEFIEDRNLNDETVKLLICDGGPYWRKLLKWLFIYKYIKSKKDGKTLKKEGWEPGKEMGKEIKRLRYLEIDKLNRN
;
A
#
# COMPACT_ATOMS: atom_id res chain seq x y z
N MET A 1 21.92 3.81 -11.56
CA MET A 1 22.47 2.64 -10.85
C MET A 1 22.85 2.96 -9.40
N GLU A 2 23.49 4.06 -9.11
CA GLU A 2 23.96 4.44 -7.76
C GLU A 2 22.83 4.69 -6.73
N LEU A 3 21.71 5.31 -7.13
CA LEU A 3 20.62 5.60 -6.19
C LEU A 3 19.94 4.33 -5.68
N ALA A 4 19.79 3.31 -6.52
CA ALA A 4 19.24 2.01 -6.10
C ALA A 4 20.18 1.31 -5.09
N GLU A 5 21.49 1.52 -5.23
CA GLU A 5 22.50 1.04 -4.29
C GLU A 5 22.39 1.77 -2.95
N ILE A 6 22.28 3.09 -3.00
CA ILE A 6 22.07 3.94 -1.81
C ILE A 6 20.79 3.51 -1.06
N CYS A 7 19.73 3.17 -1.77
CA CYS A 7 18.47 2.70 -1.18
C CYS A 7 18.59 1.35 -0.44
N ARG A 8 19.65 0.59 -0.70
CA ARG A 8 19.93 -0.70 0.00
C ARG A 8 20.74 -0.53 1.27
N HIS A 9 21.35 0.63 1.48
CA HIS A 9 22.17 0.88 2.66
C HIS A 9 21.35 0.91 3.96
N ASP A 10 21.92 0.35 5.02
CA ASP A 10 21.28 0.30 6.34
C ASP A 10 21.04 1.66 6.96
N ASN A 11 21.79 2.68 6.58
CA ASN A 11 21.72 4.03 7.12
C ASN A 11 21.07 5.04 6.16
N LEU A 12 20.08 4.58 5.38
CA LEU A 12 19.41 5.35 4.33
C LEU A 12 18.92 6.72 4.81
N THR A 13 18.39 6.84 6.04
CA THR A 13 17.87 8.11 6.57
C THR A 13 18.98 9.17 6.68
N ASN A 14 20.17 8.78 7.13
CA ASN A 14 21.30 9.69 7.24
C ASN A 14 21.83 10.06 5.85
N VAL A 15 21.93 9.09 4.95
CA VAL A 15 22.37 9.32 3.56
C VAL A 15 21.41 10.30 2.85
N ILE A 16 20.12 10.09 2.94
CA ILE A 16 19.11 11.01 2.37
C ILE A 16 19.20 12.39 2.99
N SER A 17 19.44 12.50 4.31
CA SER A 17 19.61 13.79 4.99
C SER A 17 20.85 14.55 4.48
N ILE A 18 21.94 13.83 4.17
CA ILE A 18 23.18 14.42 3.60
C ILE A 18 22.93 14.86 2.16
N ILE A 19 22.35 14.00 1.33
CA ILE A 19 22.01 14.28 -0.07
C ILE A 19 21.06 15.49 -0.16
N TYR A 20 20.12 15.62 0.80
CA TYR A 20 19.23 16.78 0.87
C TYR A 20 19.98 18.07 1.20
N LYS A 21 20.92 18.04 2.18
CA LYS A 21 21.75 19.20 2.50
C LYS A 21 22.63 19.66 1.33
N TRP A 22 22.98 18.77 0.43
CA TRP A 22 23.76 19.08 -0.79
C TRP A 22 22.87 19.43 -1.98
N GLU A 23 21.55 19.60 -1.77
CA GLU A 23 20.56 19.92 -2.80
C GLU A 23 20.46 18.88 -3.94
N ILE A 24 21.16 17.76 -3.83
CA ILE A 24 21.15 16.68 -4.83
C ILE A 24 19.76 16.04 -4.93
N ILE A 25 18.98 16.09 -3.86
CA ILE A 25 17.62 15.52 -3.86
C ILE A 25 16.66 16.23 -4.80
N SER A 26 16.88 17.53 -5.07
CA SER A 26 16.11 18.29 -6.06
C SER A 26 16.30 17.75 -7.49
N ILE A 27 17.47 17.14 -7.76
CA ILE A 27 17.76 16.47 -9.03
C ILE A 27 16.88 15.22 -9.20
N LEU A 28 16.50 14.57 -8.08
CA LEU A 28 15.65 13.38 -8.09
C LEU A 28 14.18 13.75 -8.26
N ASN A 29 13.75 14.73 -7.53
CA ASN A 29 12.39 15.27 -7.55
C ASN A 29 12.39 16.62 -6.83
N GLU A 30 12.11 17.69 -7.55
CA GLU A 30 12.10 19.08 -7.05
C GLU A 30 11.08 19.29 -5.91
N ASN A 31 10.06 18.43 -5.83
CA ASN A 31 9.00 18.51 -4.83
C ASN A 31 9.28 17.76 -3.53
N ILE A 32 10.41 17.04 -3.43
CA ILE A 32 10.77 16.37 -2.18
C ILE A 32 11.15 17.40 -1.12
N LYS A 33 10.26 17.60 -0.17
CA LYS A 33 10.56 18.28 1.10
C LYS A 33 10.97 17.26 2.14
N VAL A 34 12.24 17.25 2.52
CA VAL A 34 12.76 16.33 3.56
C VAL A 34 12.39 16.89 4.93
N ASP A 35 11.13 16.76 5.28
CA ASP A 35 10.59 17.09 6.60
C ASP A 35 10.50 15.86 7.52
N LYS A 36 10.05 16.08 8.75
CA LYS A 36 9.84 14.99 9.73
C LYS A 36 8.85 13.91 9.25
N ARG A 37 7.86 14.29 8.41
CA ARG A 37 6.88 13.36 7.87
C ARG A 37 7.52 12.47 6.82
N PHE A 38 8.28 13.05 5.91
CA PHE A 38 9.02 12.32 4.89
C PHE A 38 10.01 11.31 5.51
N LEU A 39 10.84 11.76 6.48
CA LEU A 39 11.80 10.87 7.16
C LEU A 39 11.11 9.75 7.94
N ARG A 40 9.95 10.03 8.55
CA ARG A 40 9.13 8.99 9.19
C ARG A 40 8.64 7.96 8.18
N GLY A 41 8.13 8.40 7.03
CA GLY A 41 7.67 7.52 5.97
C GLY A 41 8.80 6.66 5.40
N LEU A 42 10.00 7.24 5.23
CA LEU A 42 11.20 6.53 4.80
C LEU A 42 11.60 5.42 5.80
N ASN A 43 11.50 5.68 7.10
CA ASN A 43 11.73 4.67 8.12
C ASN A 43 10.65 3.58 8.11
N TRP A 44 9.39 3.95 7.83
CA TRP A 44 8.32 2.97 7.71
C TRP A 44 8.49 2.07 6.49
N ILE A 45 8.84 2.63 5.31
CA ILE A 45 9.05 1.81 4.11
C ILE A 45 10.16 0.78 4.32
N LYS A 46 11.24 1.15 5.04
CA LYS A 46 12.29 0.22 5.45
C LYS A 46 11.74 -0.90 6.34
N LYS A 47 11.00 -0.57 7.39
CA LYS A 47 10.39 -1.56 8.31
C LYS A 47 9.43 -2.50 7.62
N LEU A 48 8.67 -2.00 6.64
CA LEU A 48 7.74 -2.78 5.84
C LEU A 48 8.43 -3.57 4.71
N LYS A 49 9.75 -3.49 4.58
CA LYS A 49 10.52 -4.09 3.47
C LYS A 49 9.93 -3.68 2.12
N GLY A 50 9.59 -2.42 1.97
CA GLY A 50 9.05 -1.85 0.73
C GLY A 50 10.14 -1.24 -0.15
N ASN A 51 9.76 -0.84 -1.35
CA ASN A 51 10.67 -0.26 -2.33
C ASN A 51 10.91 1.22 -2.03
N HIS A 52 12.12 1.57 -1.57
CA HIS A 52 12.52 2.93 -1.23
C HIS A 52 12.53 3.86 -2.45
N MET A 53 12.91 3.35 -3.63
CA MET A 53 12.92 4.14 -4.87
C MET A 53 11.50 4.63 -5.20
N LEU A 54 10.51 3.73 -5.11
CA LEU A 54 9.12 4.11 -5.36
C LEU A 54 8.64 5.14 -4.32
N TYR A 55 9.09 5.03 -3.06
CA TYR A 55 8.77 6.03 -2.04
C TYR A 55 9.35 7.41 -2.37
N LEU A 56 10.55 7.48 -2.93
CA LEU A 56 11.16 8.74 -3.36
C LEU A 56 10.44 9.36 -4.56
N LEU A 57 9.95 8.54 -5.48
CA LEU A 57 9.31 9.00 -6.73
C LEU A 57 7.80 9.25 -6.60
N LYS A 58 7.15 8.80 -5.54
CA LYS A 58 5.69 8.77 -5.40
C LYS A 58 4.95 10.11 -5.54
N ASP A 59 5.62 11.21 -5.29
CA ASP A 59 5.06 12.57 -5.36
C ASP A 59 5.71 13.41 -6.48
N SER A 60 6.36 12.77 -7.48
CA SER A 60 6.91 13.46 -8.65
C SER A 60 5.81 14.12 -9.48
N GLU A 61 5.98 15.36 -9.90
CA GLU A 61 5.02 16.07 -10.77
C GLU A 61 4.93 15.41 -12.14
N ASP A 62 6.09 15.11 -12.72
CA ASP A 62 6.19 14.33 -13.96
C ASP A 62 6.69 12.93 -13.62
N LEU A 63 5.73 12.06 -13.30
CA LEU A 63 6.02 10.67 -12.95
C LEU A 63 6.64 9.90 -14.11
N GLU A 64 6.23 10.19 -15.34
CA GLU A 64 6.70 9.47 -16.53
C GLU A 64 8.17 9.74 -16.77
N THR A 65 8.57 11.01 -16.84
CA THR A 65 9.98 11.40 -16.99
C THR A 65 10.83 10.90 -15.83
N ALA A 66 10.33 10.99 -14.58
CA ALA A 66 11.04 10.47 -13.43
C ALA A 66 11.26 8.95 -13.54
N CYS A 67 10.24 8.20 -13.92
CA CYS A 67 10.35 6.74 -14.08
C CYS A 67 11.32 6.34 -15.20
N GLN A 68 11.31 7.04 -16.33
CA GLN A 68 12.26 6.81 -17.41
C GLN A 68 13.70 7.10 -16.98
N ARG A 69 13.93 8.22 -16.30
CA ARG A 69 15.24 8.64 -15.78
C ARG A 69 15.84 7.61 -14.81
N PHE A 70 15.01 7.02 -13.96
CA PHE A 70 15.45 6.04 -12.96
C PHE A 70 15.28 4.60 -13.39
N LEU A 71 14.97 4.35 -14.67
CA LEU A 71 14.81 3.02 -15.25
C LEU A 71 13.80 2.15 -14.47
N VAL A 72 12.71 2.79 -14.01
CA VAL A 72 11.62 2.10 -13.30
C VAL A 72 10.87 1.23 -14.30
N ASN A 73 10.64 -0.03 -13.96
CA ASN A 73 9.96 -0.95 -14.87
C ASN A 73 8.43 -0.75 -14.88
N ASN A 74 7.74 -1.28 -15.90
CA ASN A 74 6.31 -1.10 -16.09
C ASN A 74 5.45 -1.55 -14.90
N SER A 75 5.86 -2.60 -14.18
CA SER A 75 5.13 -3.08 -13.00
C SER A 75 5.25 -2.10 -11.82
N GLU A 76 6.39 -1.47 -11.66
CA GLU A 76 6.64 -0.45 -10.65
C GLU A 76 5.94 0.88 -11.00
N ILE A 77 5.91 1.26 -12.29
CA ILE A 77 5.12 2.41 -12.77
C ILE A 77 3.65 2.22 -12.42
N LYS A 78 3.10 1.04 -12.65
CA LYS A 78 1.73 0.72 -12.27
C LYS A 78 1.49 0.88 -10.76
N ILE A 79 2.42 0.45 -9.91
CA ILE A 79 2.33 0.62 -8.45
C ILE A 79 2.23 2.10 -8.08
N LEU A 80 3.02 2.98 -8.71
CA LEU A 80 2.98 4.43 -8.48
C LEU A 80 1.67 5.05 -8.97
N GLN A 81 1.19 4.65 -10.15
CA GLN A 81 -0.10 5.09 -10.69
C GLN A 81 -1.28 4.67 -9.78
N ASP A 82 -1.29 3.42 -9.33
CA ASP A 82 -2.28 2.91 -8.38
C ASP A 82 -2.22 3.69 -7.06
N TYR A 83 -1.01 3.97 -6.54
CA TYR A 83 -0.82 4.78 -5.35
C TYR A 83 -1.44 6.18 -5.50
N LEU A 84 -1.14 6.91 -6.58
CA LEU A 84 -1.67 8.25 -6.83
C LEU A 84 -3.20 8.25 -6.94
N ASN A 85 -3.73 7.28 -7.67
CA ASN A 85 -5.17 7.12 -7.86
C ASN A 85 -5.89 6.85 -6.52
N ILE A 86 -5.39 5.88 -5.74
CA ILE A 86 -5.98 5.56 -4.43
C ILE A 86 -5.83 6.71 -3.45
N LYS A 87 -4.68 7.37 -3.41
CA LYS A 87 -4.47 8.58 -2.58
C LYS A 87 -5.51 9.65 -2.88
N LYS A 88 -5.79 9.91 -4.17
CA LYS A 88 -6.83 10.85 -4.61
C LYS A 88 -8.23 10.40 -4.12
N ILE A 89 -8.58 9.13 -4.32
CA ILE A 89 -9.88 8.57 -3.87
C ILE A 89 -10.05 8.71 -2.35
N LEU A 90 -9.01 8.36 -1.56
CA LEU A 90 -9.05 8.44 -0.11
C LEU A 90 -9.19 9.88 0.40
N ASN A 91 -8.56 10.85 -0.27
CA ASN A 91 -8.65 12.26 0.09
C ASN A 91 -10.02 12.86 -0.27
N THR A 92 -10.59 12.49 -1.42
CA THR A 92 -11.87 13.04 -1.90
C THR A 92 -13.06 12.51 -1.10
N ASN A 93 -13.01 11.24 -0.67
CA ASN A 93 -14.16 10.55 -0.06
C ASN A 93 -13.97 10.25 1.43
N GLN A 94 -13.28 11.11 2.17
CA GLN A 94 -12.94 10.86 3.58
C GLN A 94 -14.14 10.50 4.46
N LYS A 95 -15.28 11.16 4.28
CA LYS A 95 -16.51 10.90 5.05
C LYS A 95 -16.96 9.45 4.95
N ASN A 96 -16.92 8.87 3.76
CA ASN A 96 -17.35 7.49 3.51
C ASN A 96 -16.38 6.49 4.14
N PHE A 97 -15.08 6.70 3.99
CA PHE A 97 -14.05 5.79 4.50
C PHE A 97 -13.94 5.74 6.03
N ASN A 98 -14.41 6.78 6.74
CA ASN A 98 -14.44 6.79 8.20
C ASN A 98 -15.33 5.69 8.77
N HIS A 99 -16.40 5.32 8.05
CA HIS A 99 -17.37 4.30 8.47
C HIS A 99 -17.05 2.89 7.96
N PHE A 100 -15.98 2.72 7.19
CA PHE A 100 -15.62 1.39 6.67
C PHE A 100 -15.28 0.43 7.79
N SER A 101 -15.97 -0.72 7.77
CA SER A 101 -15.60 -1.88 8.58
C SER A 101 -14.26 -2.49 8.10
N PRO A 102 -13.64 -3.36 8.88
CA PRO A 102 -12.47 -4.11 8.43
C PRO A 102 -12.70 -4.91 7.14
N SER A 103 -13.88 -5.53 7.00
CA SER A 103 -14.25 -6.23 5.77
C SER A 103 -14.41 -5.28 4.58
N SER A 104 -15.02 -4.10 4.78
CA SER A 104 -15.14 -3.08 3.73
C SER A 104 -13.78 -2.57 3.26
N TRP A 105 -12.81 -2.40 4.17
CA TRP A 105 -11.42 -2.07 3.80
C TRP A 105 -10.76 -3.19 3.00
N THR A 106 -10.99 -4.45 3.41
CA THR A 106 -10.47 -5.62 2.70
C THR A 106 -11.04 -5.70 1.29
N GLU A 107 -12.34 -5.52 1.15
CA GLU A 107 -13.01 -5.49 -0.15
C GLU A 107 -12.53 -4.35 -1.04
N PHE A 108 -12.40 -3.14 -0.48
CA PHE A 108 -11.88 -1.99 -1.22
C PHE A 108 -10.49 -2.23 -1.82
N ILE A 109 -9.61 -2.90 -1.09
CA ILE A 109 -8.23 -3.17 -1.53
C ILE A 109 -8.19 -4.35 -2.51
N GLU A 110 -8.89 -5.44 -2.19
CA GLU A 110 -8.85 -6.68 -2.97
C GLU A 110 -9.60 -6.58 -4.29
N ASP A 111 -10.76 -5.93 -4.34
CA ASP A 111 -11.52 -5.74 -5.58
C ASP A 111 -10.80 -4.85 -6.60
N ARG A 112 -9.86 -4.03 -6.15
CA ARG A 112 -8.96 -3.24 -7.00
C ARG A 112 -7.65 -3.93 -7.34
N ASN A 113 -7.44 -5.14 -6.84
CA ASN A 113 -6.20 -5.90 -7.02
C ASN A 113 -4.94 -5.09 -6.68
N LEU A 114 -5.01 -4.30 -5.59
CA LEU A 114 -3.88 -3.44 -5.22
C LEU A 114 -2.68 -4.29 -4.81
N ASN A 115 -1.53 -3.93 -5.36
CA ASN A 115 -0.26 -4.54 -4.97
C ASN A 115 0.10 -4.17 -3.52
N ASP A 116 0.77 -5.07 -2.81
CA ASP A 116 1.26 -4.82 -1.44
C ASP A 116 2.16 -3.59 -1.36
N GLU A 117 2.98 -3.34 -2.39
CA GLU A 117 3.84 -2.16 -2.45
C GLU A 117 3.00 -0.86 -2.52
N THR A 118 1.92 -0.84 -3.29
CA THR A 118 0.97 0.29 -3.31
C THR A 118 0.43 0.56 -1.90
N VAL A 119 0.02 -0.49 -1.19
CA VAL A 119 -0.49 -0.36 0.19
C VAL A 119 0.60 0.12 1.16
N LYS A 120 1.84 -0.37 1.03
CA LYS A 120 2.98 0.11 1.82
C LYS A 120 3.25 1.60 1.58
N LEU A 121 3.22 2.08 0.34
CA LEU A 121 3.38 3.50 0.01
C LEU A 121 2.30 4.35 0.68
N LEU A 122 1.03 3.93 0.63
CA LEU A 122 -0.08 4.61 1.29
C LEU A 122 0.09 4.67 2.82
N ILE A 123 0.59 3.60 3.44
CA ILE A 123 0.91 3.56 4.88
C ILE A 123 2.02 4.57 5.20
N CYS A 124 3.10 4.56 4.40
CA CYS A 124 4.27 5.40 4.61
C CYS A 124 3.99 6.89 4.39
N ASP A 125 3.02 7.21 3.54
CA ASP A 125 2.54 8.58 3.35
C ASP A 125 1.84 9.15 4.61
N GLY A 126 1.43 8.30 5.54
CA GLY A 126 0.90 8.71 6.84
C GLY A 126 -0.46 9.39 6.76
N GLY A 127 -1.27 9.05 5.77
CA GLY A 127 -2.66 9.50 5.65
C GLY A 127 -3.55 8.99 6.80
N PRO A 128 -4.80 9.44 6.91
CA PRO A 128 -5.66 9.17 8.07
C PRO A 128 -5.96 7.67 8.26
N TYR A 129 -5.83 6.87 7.22
CA TYR A 129 -6.19 5.45 7.23
C TYR A 129 -5.01 4.48 7.36
N TRP A 130 -3.79 4.96 7.60
CA TRP A 130 -2.59 4.14 7.64
C TRP A 130 -2.69 2.93 8.58
N ARG A 131 -3.36 3.08 9.75
CA ARG A 131 -3.54 1.97 10.71
C ARG A 131 -4.45 0.88 10.16
N LYS A 132 -5.50 1.25 9.40
CA LYS A 132 -6.43 0.30 8.77
C LYS A 132 -5.73 -0.46 7.64
N LEU A 133 -4.95 0.23 6.82
CA LEU A 133 -4.12 -0.37 5.78
C LEU A 133 -3.05 -1.30 6.36
N LEU A 134 -2.42 -0.91 7.48
CA LEU A 134 -1.45 -1.74 8.18
C LEU A 134 -2.09 -3.03 8.73
N LYS A 135 -3.27 -2.94 9.35
CA LYS A 135 -4.02 -4.11 9.80
C LYS A 135 -4.39 -5.03 8.63
N TRP A 136 -4.77 -4.47 7.49
CA TRP A 136 -5.03 -5.28 6.30
C TRP A 136 -3.78 -6.03 5.86
N LEU A 137 -2.65 -5.33 5.70
CA LEU A 137 -1.39 -5.88 5.19
C LEU A 137 -0.88 -7.05 6.05
N PHE A 138 -1.02 -6.98 7.38
CA PHE A 138 -0.46 -7.96 8.30
C PHE A 138 -1.46 -8.93 8.90
N ILE A 139 -2.76 -8.64 8.85
CA ILE A 139 -3.78 -9.45 9.52
C ILE A 139 -4.86 -9.88 8.53
N TYR A 140 -5.65 -8.93 8.02
CA TYR A 140 -6.90 -9.26 7.33
C TYR A 140 -6.68 -10.00 6.01
N LYS A 141 -5.59 -9.71 5.31
CA LYS A 141 -5.20 -10.38 4.08
C LYS A 141 -5.06 -11.91 4.25
N TYR A 142 -4.63 -12.36 5.43
CA TYR A 142 -4.35 -13.77 5.71
C TYR A 142 -5.52 -14.53 6.33
N ILE A 143 -6.61 -13.83 6.70
CA ILE A 143 -7.79 -14.48 7.25
C ILE A 143 -8.51 -15.27 6.16
N LYS A 144 -8.80 -16.52 6.48
CA LYS A 144 -9.58 -17.41 5.63
C LYS A 144 -11.00 -17.57 6.15
N SER A 145 -11.92 -17.94 5.29
CA SER A 145 -13.25 -18.37 5.67
C SER A 145 -13.16 -19.62 6.56
N LYS A 146 -14.05 -19.75 7.56
CA LYS A 146 -14.18 -20.97 8.37
C LYS A 146 -14.64 -22.16 7.56
N LYS A 147 -15.43 -21.93 6.49
CA LYS A 147 -15.90 -22.97 5.60
C LYS A 147 -15.20 -22.80 4.26
N ASP A 148 -14.61 -23.86 3.77
CA ASP A 148 -14.05 -23.95 2.44
C ASP A 148 -15.07 -24.48 1.43
N GLY A 149 -14.71 -24.51 0.14
CA GLY A 149 -15.59 -25.03 -0.89
C GLY A 149 -15.97 -26.50 -0.73
N LYS A 150 -15.12 -27.32 -0.06
CA LYS A 150 -15.43 -28.73 0.20
C LYS A 150 -16.50 -28.86 1.26
N THR A 151 -16.44 -28.05 2.29
CA THR A 151 -17.44 -28.02 3.39
C THR A 151 -18.78 -27.55 2.87
N LEU A 152 -18.80 -26.44 2.09
CA LEU A 152 -20.03 -25.93 1.51
C LEU A 152 -20.67 -26.93 0.53
N LYS A 153 -19.87 -27.63 -0.27
CA LYS A 153 -20.37 -28.71 -1.14
C LYS A 153 -21.07 -29.82 -0.35
N LYS A 154 -20.55 -30.23 0.80
CA LYS A 154 -21.20 -31.19 1.69
C LYS A 154 -22.52 -30.67 2.28
N GLU A 155 -22.66 -29.34 2.40
CA GLU A 155 -23.88 -28.67 2.85
C GLU A 155 -24.89 -28.40 1.72
N GLY A 156 -24.64 -28.95 0.51
CA GLY A 156 -25.57 -28.86 -0.61
C GLY A 156 -25.34 -27.68 -1.55
N TRP A 157 -24.24 -26.93 -1.38
CA TRP A 157 -23.92 -25.85 -2.32
C TRP A 157 -23.34 -26.39 -3.63
N GLU A 158 -23.85 -25.89 -4.73
CA GLU A 158 -23.26 -26.21 -6.04
C GLU A 158 -21.97 -25.41 -6.28
N PRO A 159 -20.92 -26.05 -6.84
CA PRO A 159 -19.71 -25.37 -7.23
C PRO A 159 -20.00 -24.28 -8.27
N GLY A 160 -19.63 -23.04 -7.96
CA GLY A 160 -19.85 -21.92 -8.86
C GLY A 160 -19.73 -20.56 -8.19
N LYS A 161 -20.21 -19.56 -8.91
CA LYS A 161 -20.10 -18.14 -8.50
C LYS A 161 -20.76 -17.85 -7.16
N GLU A 162 -21.91 -18.48 -6.87
CA GLU A 162 -22.66 -18.26 -5.63
C GLU A 162 -21.93 -18.87 -4.43
N MET A 163 -21.34 -20.06 -4.56
CA MET A 163 -20.48 -20.64 -3.52
C MET A 163 -19.26 -19.73 -3.25
N GLY A 164 -18.66 -19.14 -4.30
CA GLY A 164 -17.56 -18.17 -4.15
C GLY A 164 -17.98 -16.93 -3.36
N LYS A 165 -19.16 -16.38 -3.64
CA LYS A 165 -19.71 -15.25 -2.87
C LYS A 165 -19.91 -15.60 -1.41
N GLU A 166 -20.43 -16.80 -1.11
CA GLU A 166 -20.66 -17.26 0.27
C GLU A 166 -19.34 -17.42 1.02
N ILE A 167 -18.31 -18.00 0.40
CA ILE A 167 -16.96 -18.09 1.00
C ILE A 167 -16.42 -16.67 1.31
N LYS A 168 -16.57 -15.72 0.38
CA LYS A 168 -16.15 -14.32 0.57
C LYS A 168 -16.93 -13.68 1.73
N ARG A 169 -18.25 -13.88 1.80
CA ARG A 169 -19.12 -13.40 2.89
C ARG A 169 -18.70 -13.95 4.25
N LEU A 170 -18.48 -15.24 4.34
CA LEU A 170 -18.05 -15.90 5.58
C LEU A 170 -16.66 -15.39 6.03
N ARG A 171 -15.74 -15.19 5.10
CA ARG A 171 -14.43 -14.58 5.39
C ARG A 171 -14.57 -13.18 5.96
N TYR A 172 -15.44 -12.36 5.39
CA TYR A 172 -15.67 -10.99 5.86
C TYR A 172 -16.26 -10.96 7.28
N LEU A 173 -17.16 -11.88 7.60
CA LEU A 173 -17.66 -12.02 8.97
C LEU A 173 -16.55 -12.34 9.97
N GLU A 174 -15.57 -13.19 9.60
CA GLU A 174 -14.43 -13.48 10.47
C GLU A 174 -13.51 -12.26 10.65
N ILE A 175 -13.29 -11.49 9.59
CA ILE A 175 -12.51 -10.25 9.64
C ILE A 175 -13.15 -9.23 10.58
N ASP A 176 -14.46 -9.05 10.50
CA ASP A 176 -15.18 -8.06 11.33
C ASP A 176 -15.26 -8.47 12.81
N LYS A 177 -15.27 -9.77 13.12
CA LYS A 177 -15.23 -10.27 14.51
C LYS A 177 -13.93 -9.88 15.23
N LEU A 178 -12.80 -9.90 14.54
CA LEU A 178 -11.49 -9.54 15.14
C LEU A 178 -11.37 -8.08 15.59
N ASN A 179 -12.25 -7.21 15.13
CA ASN A 179 -12.21 -5.80 15.51
C ASN A 179 -13.13 -5.50 16.71
N ARG A 180 -13.87 -6.50 17.23
CA ARG A 180 -14.75 -6.35 18.39
C ARG A 180 -14.06 -6.72 19.71
N ASN A 181 -12.90 -7.31 19.62
CA ASN A 181 -12.00 -7.62 20.74
C ASN A 181 -10.82 -6.64 20.77
#